data_cc8fd78e89c60fae0a5028dac7d3cf17
#
_entry.id   cc8fd78e89c60fae0a5028dac7d3cf17
#
_cell.length_a   1.000
_cell.length_b   1.000
_cell.length_c   1.000
_cell.angle_alpha   90.00
_cell.angle_beta   90.00
_cell.angle_gamma   90.00
#
_symmetry.space_group_name_H-M   'P 1'
#
loop_
_entity.id
_entity.type
_entity.pdbx_description
1 polymer ?
#
loop_
_entity_poly.entity_id
_entity_poly.type
_entity_poly.pdbx_seq_one_letter_code
_entity_poly.pdbx_strand_id
1 'polypeptide(L)'
;EQRSHPFYMTEYGPVVAMPQAGLPWTAQKAYTLRDANQNNTRSIDTWLDIARAHNVGEIRTAIGNLGIPWVNTIATDRSGRAMFADVSVTPNVSTSMLESCAPAGDGAVLAKKLMAATGMVLLDGSRGACNWTVDPASPVPGLVPPSAMPVLEREDFVANSNDSSWLANPAQKMEGFSPVLGPQAVPQRLRTRVGLMEIGKRLNGVDGLPGNRFDIQNLQTVLFRDRNLAAELVLDDLLRACRTKAVQGDSDLRDGCTALGKWDRRSNLESRAAPLFREFWMRAHVIPNVYAIAFNPADPVNTPRGLRMQDATVNTAVLKALKDAVGAMRKAGFALDAPLGEVQAAKSPNGLIPLHGGEEYEGV
;
A
#
# COMPACT_ATOMS: atom_id res chain seq x y z
N GLU A 1 0.65 -22.27 -37.43
CA GLU A 1 0.21 -23.46 -36.67
C GLU A 1 -1.05 -23.10 -35.90
N GLN A 2 -2.16 -23.75 -36.22
CA GLN A 2 -3.42 -23.54 -35.48
C GLN A 2 -3.40 -24.47 -34.27
N ARG A 3 -3.53 -23.88 -33.05
CA ARG A 3 -3.62 -24.63 -31.79
C ARG A 3 -5.02 -24.51 -31.23
N SER A 4 -5.61 -25.60 -30.81
CA SER A 4 -6.91 -25.67 -30.14
C SER A 4 -6.68 -26.10 -28.69
N HIS A 5 -7.34 -25.41 -27.75
CA HIS A 5 -7.31 -25.76 -26.35
C HIS A 5 -8.72 -25.69 -25.76
N PRO A 6 -9.21 -26.74 -25.06
CA PRO A 6 -10.51 -26.70 -24.43
C PRO A 6 -10.49 -25.82 -23.18
N PHE A 7 -11.47 -24.93 -23.04
CA PHE A 7 -11.75 -24.19 -21.81
C PHE A 7 -12.98 -24.78 -21.13
N TYR A 8 -12.86 -25.08 -19.86
CA TYR A 8 -13.96 -25.59 -19.06
C TYR A 8 -14.59 -24.44 -18.28
N MET A 9 -15.90 -24.33 -18.34
CA MET A 9 -16.70 -23.28 -17.70
C MET A 9 -17.69 -23.91 -16.71
N THR A 10 -17.95 -23.19 -15.63
CA THR A 10 -19.00 -23.48 -14.65
C THR A 10 -19.94 -22.27 -14.56
N GLU A 11 -21.02 -22.40 -13.78
CA GLU A 11 -21.89 -21.25 -13.48
C GLU A 11 -21.19 -20.07 -12.81
N TYR A 12 -20.04 -20.31 -12.16
CA TYR A 12 -19.23 -19.28 -11.50
C TYR A 12 -18.19 -18.64 -12.43
N GLY A 13 -17.84 -19.27 -13.53
CA GLY A 13 -16.82 -18.82 -14.45
C GLY A 13 -15.86 -19.92 -14.90
N PRO A 14 -14.70 -19.58 -15.48
CA PRO A 14 -13.75 -20.54 -16.00
C PRO A 14 -13.11 -21.37 -14.88
N VAL A 15 -12.86 -22.64 -15.19
CA VAL A 15 -12.05 -23.52 -14.35
C VAL A 15 -10.59 -23.10 -14.48
N VAL A 16 -9.93 -22.92 -13.34
CA VAL A 16 -8.51 -22.57 -13.25
C VAL A 16 -7.72 -23.72 -12.62
N ALA A 17 -6.51 -23.98 -13.14
CA ALA A 17 -5.60 -24.96 -12.60
C ALA A 17 -4.22 -24.29 -12.41
N MET A 18 -3.88 -23.97 -11.16
CA MET A 18 -2.60 -23.36 -10.78
C MET A 18 -2.00 -24.17 -9.61
N PRO A 19 -1.43 -25.36 -9.84
CA PRO A 19 -0.93 -26.22 -8.77
C PRO A 19 0.15 -25.53 -7.91
N GLN A 20 0.99 -24.69 -8.51
CA GLN A 20 2.03 -23.93 -7.82
C GLN A 20 1.47 -22.89 -6.83
N ALA A 21 0.21 -22.45 -7.03
CA ALA A 21 -0.51 -21.57 -6.10
C ALA A 21 -1.43 -22.34 -5.13
N GLY A 22 -1.36 -23.67 -5.10
CA GLY A 22 -2.22 -24.52 -4.29
C GLY A 22 -3.63 -24.74 -4.85
N LEU A 23 -3.85 -24.46 -6.15
CA LEU A 23 -5.12 -24.61 -6.85
C LEU A 23 -5.03 -25.72 -7.93
N PRO A 24 -4.78 -27.00 -7.55
CA PRO A 24 -4.74 -28.09 -8.51
C PRO A 24 -6.15 -28.48 -8.96
N TRP A 25 -6.29 -28.95 -10.20
CA TRP A 25 -7.48 -29.64 -10.64
C TRP A 25 -7.29 -31.15 -10.44
N THR A 26 -8.18 -31.76 -9.68
CA THR A 26 -8.14 -33.20 -9.35
C THR A 26 -9.50 -33.85 -9.62
N ALA A 27 -9.59 -35.17 -9.44
CA ALA A 27 -10.87 -35.88 -9.56
C ALA A 27 -11.91 -35.47 -8.50
N GLN A 28 -11.43 -34.89 -7.34
CA GLN A 28 -12.28 -34.52 -6.22
C GLN A 28 -12.52 -33.00 -6.13
N LYS A 29 -11.71 -32.20 -6.79
CA LYS A 29 -11.72 -30.75 -6.60
C LYS A 29 -11.30 -30.00 -7.85
N ALA A 30 -12.09 -29.00 -8.23
CA ALA A 30 -11.76 -27.99 -9.23
C ALA A 30 -11.96 -26.60 -8.63
N TYR A 31 -11.21 -25.64 -9.14
CA TYR A 31 -11.36 -24.23 -8.75
C TYR A 31 -11.89 -23.44 -9.93
N THR A 32 -12.74 -22.47 -9.67
CA THR A 32 -13.26 -21.57 -10.68
C THR A 32 -13.01 -20.13 -10.28
N LEU A 33 -12.79 -19.27 -11.25
CA LEU A 33 -12.68 -17.83 -11.02
C LEU A 33 -14.04 -17.17 -11.28
N ARG A 34 -14.61 -16.56 -10.23
CA ARG A 34 -15.81 -15.74 -10.36
C ARG A 34 -15.41 -14.26 -10.30
N ASP A 35 -15.60 -13.58 -11.42
CA ASP A 35 -15.25 -12.16 -11.55
C ASP A 35 -16.50 -11.29 -11.34
N ALA A 36 -16.50 -10.46 -10.31
CA ALA A 36 -17.57 -9.52 -10.02
C ALA A 36 -17.77 -8.46 -11.12
N ASN A 37 -16.72 -8.19 -11.88
CA ASN A 37 -16.72 -7.25 -12.99
C ASN A 37 -17.18 -7.89 -14.33
N GLN A 38 -17.43 -9.19 -14.37
CA GLN A 38 -17.92 -9.86 -15.55
C GLN A 38 -19.26 -9.22 -16.00
N ASN A 39 -19.36 -8.89 -17.28
CA ASN A 39 -20.51 -8.20 -17.85
C ASN A 39 -20.78 -6.78 -17.34
N ASN A 40 -19.81 -6.11 -16.76
CA ASN A 40 -19.94 -4.71 -16.38
C ASN A 40 -19.85 -3.79 -17.61
N THR A 41 -21.00 -3.41 -18.17
CA THR A 41 -21.11 -2.46 -19.29
C THR A 41 -21.36 -1.02 -18.82
N ARG A 42 -21.52 -0.77 -17.51
CA ARG A 42 -21.85 0.52 -16.91
C ARG A 42 -20.68 1.49 -16.80
N SER A 43 -19.47 1.00 -17.06
CA SER A 43 -18.22 1.79 -16.88
C SER A 43 -18.22 3.09 -17.68
N ILE A 44 -18.62 3.02 -18.97
CA ILE A 44 -18.64 4.20 -19.86
C ILE A 44 -19.65 5.24 -19.36
N ASP A 45 -20.86 4.81 -19.02
CA ASP A 45 -21.90 5.70 -18.51
C ASP A 45 -21.47 6.37 -17.21
N THR A 46 -20.85 5.62 -16.30
CA THR A 46 -20.30 6.16 -15.03
C THR A 46 -19.28 7.27 -15.30
N TRP A 47 -18.33 7.04 -16.21
CA TRP A 47 -17.31 8.05 -16.52
C TRP A 47 -17.93 9.30 -17.21
N LEU A 48 -18.93 9.11 -18.05
CA LEU A 48 -19.66 10.24 -18.66
C LEU A 48 -20.45 11.04 -17.61
N ASP A 49 -21.07 10.37 -16.65
CA ASP A 49 -21.80 11.02 -15.57
C ASP A 49 -20.86 11.76 -14.62
N ILE A 50 -19.69 11.16 -14.28
CA ILE A 50 -18.63 11.86 -13.52
C ILE A 50 -18.16 13.11 -14.30
N ALA A 51 -17.94 13.00 -15.61
CA ALA A 51 -17.49 14.14 -16.42
C ALA A 51 -18.52 15.28 -16.51
N ARG A 52 -19.81 14.99 -16.29
CA ARG A 52 -20.90 15.98 -16.27
C ARG A 52 -21.18 16.51 -14.87
N ALA A 53 -20.64 15.90 -13.82
CA ALA A 53 -20.92 16.26 -12.45
C ALA A 53 -20.39 17.66 -12.11
N HIS A 54 -21.17 18.44 -11.37
CA HIS A 54 -20.87 19.82 -10.95
C HIS A 54 -20.44 19.91 -9.48
N ASN A 55 -20.60 18.83 -8.70
CA ASN A 55 -20.28 18.78 -7.29
C ASN A 55 -20.03 17.33 -6.83
N VAL A 56 -19.48 17.19 -5.63
CA VAL A 56 -19.16 15.90 -5.01
C VAL A 56 -20.37 14.97 -4.89
N GLY A 57 -21.57 15.52 -4.60
CA GLY A 57 -22.80 14.72 -4.48
C GLY A 57 -23.21 14.07 -5.80
N GLU A 58 -23.04 14.77 -6.93
CA GLU A 58 -23.33 14.22 -8.26
C GLU A 58 -22.32 13.13 -8.64
N ILE A 59 -21.02 13.29 -8.29
CA ILE A 59 -20.01 12.23 -8.45
C ILE A 59 -20.39 11.01 -7.63
N ARG A 60 -20.80 11.20 -6.36
CA ARG A 60 -21.24 10.11 -5.49
C ARG A 60 -22.42 9.35 -6.10
N THR A 61 -23.37 10.07 -6.70
CA THR A 61 -24.50 9.46 -7.41
C THR A 61 -24.04 8.64 -8.61
N ALA A 62 -23.14 9.20 -9.44
CA ALA A 62 -22.63 8.55 -10.63
C ALA A 62 -21.89 7.23 -10.29
N ILE A 63 -21.00 7.21 -9.29
CA ILE A 63 -20.30 5.99 -8.90
C ILE A 63 -21.23 4.96 -8.26
N GLY A 64 -22.38 5.36 -7.76
CA GLY A 64 -23.37 4.48 -7.14
C GLY A 64 -24.01 3.48 -8.11
N ASN A 65 -23.85 3.62 -9.43
CA ASN A 65 -24.29 2.63 -10.40
C ASN A 65 -23.35 1.40 -10.49
N LEU A 66 -22.24 1.36 -9.72
CA LEU A 66 -21.26 0.28 -9.72
C LEU A 66 -20.62 0.03 -11.09
N GLY A 67 -20.34 1.08 -11.83
CA GLY A 67 -19.65 0.98 -13.12
C GLY A 67 -18.13 1.00 -13.00
N ILE A 68 -17.56 1.55 -11.92
CA ILE A 68 -16.11 1.59 -11.69
C ILE A 68 -15.66 0.25 -11.11
N PRO A 69 -14.74 -0.50 -11.77
CA PRO A 69 -14.45 -1.87 -11.37
C PRO A 69 -13.57 -1.98 -10.11
N TRP A 70 -12.53 -1.15 -9.91
CA TRP A 70 -11.53 -1.39 -8.86
C TRP A 70 -10.71 -0.16 -8.43
N VAL A 71 -11.16 1.06 -8.67
CA VAL A 71 -10.40 2.27 -8.28
C VAL A 71 -11.13 3.07 -7.22
N ASN A 72 -10.36 3.68 -6.31
CA ASN A 72 -10.86 4.68 -5.38
C ASN A 72 -11.21 5.98 -6.12
N THR A 73 -12.26 6.63 -5.68
CA THR A 73 -12.66 7.96 -6.17
C THR A 73 -12.31 9.00 -5.11
N ILE A 74 -11.51 9.99 -5.49
CA ILE A 74 -11.27 11.19 -4.67
C ILE A 74 -11.78 12.38 -5.45
N ALA A 75 -12.62 13.19 -4.83
CA ALA A 75 -13.22 14.35 -5.45
C ALA A 75 -13.30 15.53 -4.48
N THR A 76 -13.23 16.74 -5.01
CA THR A 76 -13.48 17.96 -4.25
C THR A 76 -14.25 18.96 -5.12
N ASP A 77 -15.01 19.84 -4.49
CA ASP A 77 -15.76 20.88 -5.18
C ASP A 77 -15.50 22.27 -4.60
N ARG A 78 -16.05 23.28 -5.27
CA ARG A 78 -15.88 24.70 -4.89
C ARG A 78 -16.59 25.08 -3.60
N SER A 79 -17.48 24.24 -3.08
CA SER A 79 -18.12 24.45 -1.77
C SER A 79 -17.20 24.07 -0.60
N GLY A 80 -16.02 23.50 -0.90
CA GLY A 80 -15.05 23.05 0.10
C GLY A 80 -15.27 21.63 0.57
N ARG A 81 -16.12 20.84 -0.10
CA ARG A 81 -16.32 19.42 0.22
C ARG A 81 -15.24 18.57 -0.45
N ALA A 82 -14.70 17.64 0.30
CA ALA A 82 -13.79 16.60 -0.17
C ALA A 82 -14.41 15.22 0.11
N MET A 83 -14.37 14.32 -0.86
CA MET A 83 -14.89 12.96 -0.75
C MET A 83 -13.81 11.95 -1.11
N PHE A 84 -13.66 10.94 -0.28
CA PHE A 84 -13.08 9.66 -0.62
C PHE A 84 -14.21 8.64 -0.76
N ALA A 85 -14.16 7.81 -1.78
CA ALA A 85 -15.10 6.70 -1.95
C ALA A 85 -14.38 5.48 -2.52
N ASP A 86 -14.56 4.33 -1.87
CA ASP A 86 -14.21 3.01 -2.38
C ASP A 86 -15.50 2.30 -2.80
N VAL A 87 -16.16 2.88 -3.80
CA VAL A 87 -17.41 2.37 -4.38
C VAL A 87 -17.09 1.74 -5.73
N SER A 88 -16.96 0.43 -5.73
CA SER A 88 -16.48 -0.35 -6.87
C SER A 88 -17.29 -1.64 -7.06
N VAL A 89 -16.97 -2.40 -8.11
CA VAL A 89 -17.61 -3.68 -8.39
C VAL A 89 -17.09 -4.74 -7.42
N THR A 90 -17.70 -4.83 -6.24
CA THR A 90 -17.26 -5.71 -5.17
C THR A 90 -18.30 -6.77 -4.86
N PRO A 91 -17.92 -8.08 -4.79
CA PRO A 91 -18.86 -9.15 -4.46
C PRO A 91 -19.42 -8.98 -3.04
N ASN A 92 -20.73 -9.23 -2.87
CA ASN A 92 -21.38 -9.11 -1.56
C ASN A 92 -21.11 -10.38 -0.71
N VAL A 93 -19.92 -10.38 -0.10
CA VAL A 93 -19.43 -11.45 0.78
C VAL A 93 -19.22 -10.85 2.17
N SER A 94 -20.03 -11.30 3.13
CA SER A 94 -19.94 -10.86 4.53
C SER A 94 -18.80 -11.56 5.28
N THR A 95 -18.39 -11.01 6.41
CA THR A 95 -17.43 -11.66 7.33
C THR A 95 -17.91 -13.05 7.75
N SER A 96 -19.20 -13.21 8.09
CA SER A 96 -19.78 -14.50 8.44
C SER A 96 -19.75 -15.49 7.29
N MET A 97 -19.91 -15.03 6.05
CA MET A 97 -19.79 -15.89 4.87
C MET A 97 -18.32 -16.33 4.64
N LEU A 98 -17.34 -15.43 4.84
CA LEU A 98 -15.92 -15.80 4.78
C LEU A 98 -15.57 -16.94 5.75
N GLU A 99 -16.17 -16.93 6.93
CA GLU A 99 -15.96 -17.96 7.96
C GLU A 99 -16.72 -19.24 7.65
N SER A 100 -18.02 -19.14 7.37
CA SER A 100 -18.90 -20.31 7.21
C SER A 100 -18.74 -20.99 5.85
N CYS A 101 -18.27 -20.29 4.82
CA CYS A 101 -18.09 -20.77 3.47
C CYS A 101 -16.64 -21.02 3.09
N ALA A 102 -15.69 -20.92 4.01
CA ALA A 102 -14.34 -21.39 3.76
C ALA A 102 -14.35 -22.90 3.47
N PRO A 103 -13.59 -23.37 2.47
CA PRO A 103 -13.47 -24.80 2.23
C PRO A 103 -12.89 -25.52 3.45
N ALA A 104 -13.26 -26.78 3.67
CA ALA A 104 -12.79 -27.56 4.82
C ALA A 104 -11.30 -27.94 4.72
N GLY A 105 -10.69 -28.26 5.87
CA GLY A 105 -9.32 -28.78 5.97
C GLY A 105 -8.28 -27.81 5.42
N ASP A 106 -7.38 -28.32 4.55
CA ASP A 106 -6.31 -27.53 3.91
C ASP A 106 -6.86 -26.37 3.06
N GLY A 107 -8.11 -26.45 2.62
CA GLY A 107 -8.79 -25.39 1.88
C GLY A 107 -9.00 -24.13 2.75
N ALA A 108 -9.23 -24.26 4.04
CA ALA A 108 -9.36 -23.12 4.95
C ALA A 108 -8.01 -22.39 5.15
N VAL A 109 -6.91 -23.13 5.20
CA VAL A 109 -5.56 -22.55 5.25
C VAL A 109 -5.24 -21.80 3.96
N LEU A 110 -5.59 -22.42 2.80
CA LEU A 110 -5.42 -21.79 1.49
C LEU A 110 -6.25 -20.51 1.37
N ALA A 111 -7.52 -20.52 1.79
CA ALA A 111 -8.40 -19.35 1.77
C ALA A 111 -7.79 -18.17 2.53
N LYS A 112 -7.28 -18.41 3.74
CA LYS A 112 -6.60 -17.37 4.54
C LYS A 112 -5.33 -16.85 3.85
N LYS A 113 -4.52 -17.74 3.26
CA LYS A 113 -3.29 -17.34 2.54
C LYS A 113 -3.60 -16.50 1.29
N LEU A 114 -4.58 -16.90 0.49
CA LEU A 114 -5.00 -16.15 -0.69
C LEU A 114 -5.53 -14.77 -0.30
N MET A 115 -6.41 -14.69 0.68
CA MET A 115 -6.96 -13.44 1.16
C MET A 115 -5.86 -12.50 1.66
N ALA A 116 -4.92 -13.00 2.46
CA ALA A 116 -3.81 -12.20 2.98
C ALA A 116 -2.82 -11.73 1.91
N ALA A 117 -2.56 -12.57 0.90
CA ALA A 117 -1.55 -12.28 -0.13
C ALA A 117 -2.11 -11.44 -1.31
N THR A 118 -3.38 -11.61 -1.65
CA THR A 118 -3.95 -11.07 -2.89
C THR A 118 -5.30 -10.38 -2.73
N GLY A 119 -5.94 -10.46 -1.56
CA GLY A 119 -7.31 -10.02 -1.36
C GLY A 119 -8.37 -10.96 -1.98
N MET A 120 -7.95 -12.04 -2.66
CA MET A 120 -8.90 -12.98 -3.28
C MET A 120 -9.60 -13.84 -2.23
N VAL A 121 -10.91 -13.97 -2.40
CA VAL A 121 -11.76 -14.80 -1.54
C VAL A 121 -11.91 -16.20 -2.14
N LEU A 122 -11.72 -17.22 -1.32
CA LEU A 122 -11.98 -18.63 -1.69
C LEU A 122 -13.18 -19.14 -0.88
N LEU A 123 -14.25 -19.49 -1.58
CA LEU A 123 -15.49 -20.02 -1.00
C LEU A 123 -15.75 -21.45 -1.49
N ASP A 124 -16.54 -22.20 -0.73
CA ASP A 124 -17.02 -23.52 -1.10
C ASP A 124 -18.19 -23.41 -2.09
N GLY A 125 -17.87 -23.44 -3.39
CA GLY A 125 -18.85 -23.33 -4.47
C GLY A 125 -19.79 -24.55 -4.62
N SER A 126 -19.58 -25.63 -3.87
CA SER A 126 -20.51 -26.78 -3.87
C SER A 126 -21.78 -26.52 -3.07
N ARG A 127 -21.83 -25.43 -2.29
CA ARG A 127 -22.94 -25.06 -1.41
C ARG A 127 -23.62 -23.79 -1.92
N GLY A 128 -24.90 -23.87 -2.26
CA GLY A 128 -25.69 -22.71 -2.71
C GLY A 128 -25.74 -21.56 -1.69
N ALA A 129 -25.68 -21.88 -0.38
CA ALA A 129 -25.59 -20.88 0.69
C ALA A 129 -24.30 -20.02 0.65
N CYS A 130 -23.31 -20.43 -0.12
CA CYS A 130 -22.04 -19.72 -0.30
C CYS A 130 -22.01 -18.85 -1.59
N ASN A 131 -23.13 -18.70 -2.24
CA ASN A 131 -23.31 -17.71 -3.30
C ASN A 131 -23.29 -16.29 -2.72
N TRP A 132 -22.82 -15.34 -3.52
CA TRP A 132 -22.82 -13.91 -3.14
C TRP A 132 -24.23 -13.47 -2.76
N THR A 133 -24.35 -12.77 -1.65
CA THR A 133 -25.62 -12.32 -1.12
C THR A 133 -26.29 -11.32 -2.09
N VAL A 134 -27.56 -11.57 -2.41
CA VAL A 134 -28.36 -10.62 -3.19
C VAL A 134 -29.01 -9.63 -2.23
N ASP A 135 -28.67 -8.35 -2.38
CA ASP A 135 -29.25 -7.24 -1.63
C ASP A 135 -30.08 -6.37 -2.58
N PRO A 136 -31.38 -6.13 -2.30
CA PRO A 136 -32.23 -5.30 -3.16
C PRO A 136 -31.79 -3.84 -3.26
N ALA A 137 -30.96 -3.36 -2.33
CA ALA A 137 -30.37 -2.01 -2.37
C ALA A 137 -29.19 -1.90 -3.35
N SER A 138 -28.67 -3.05 -3.86
CA SER A 138 -27.63 -3.04 -4.87
C SER A 138 -28.25 -2.95 -6.27
N PRO A 139 -27.75 -2.05 -7.15
CA PRO A 139 -28.19 -2.00 -8.54
C PRO A 139 -27.82 -3.24 -9.34
N VAL A 140 -26.92 -4.08 -8.81
CA VAL A 140 -26.46 -5.33 -9.45
C VAL A 140 -26.55 -6.47 -8.44
N PRO A 141 -27.34 -7.53 -8.74
CA PRO A 141 -27.47 -8.67 -7.84
C PRO A 141 -26.11 -9.31 -7.50
N GLY A 142 -25.89 -9.59 -6.23
CA GLY A 142 -24.68 -10.23 -5.73
C GLY A 142 -23.49 -9.29 -5.53
N LEU A 143 -23.62 -7.99 -5.78
CA LEU A 143 -22.63 -6.99 -5.43
C LEU A 143 -23.02 -6.27 -4.12
N VAL A 144 -22.03 -5.75 -3.41
CA VAL A 144 -22.24 -4.91 -2.22
C VAL A 144 -23.02 -3.65 -2.65
N PRO A 145 -24.10 -3.27 -1.94
CA PRO A 145 -24.79 -2.03 -2.27
C PRO A 145 -23.91 -0.80 -2.00
N PRO A 146 -23.99 0.26 -2.82
CA PRO A 146 -23.15 1.46 -2.65
C PRO A 146 -23.26 2.10 -1.27
N SER A 147 -24.40 1.99 -0.61
CA SER A 147 -24.63 2.50 0.75
C SER A 147 -23.87 1.74 1.85
N ALA A 148 -23.40 0.53 1.55
CA ALA A 148 -22.60 -0.32 2.46
C ALA A 148 -21.10 -0.32 2.12
N MET A 149 -20.68 0.54 1.20
CA MET A 149 -19.27 0.70 0.82
C MET A 149 -18.63 1.91 1.52
N PRO A 150 -17.30 1.92 1.68
CA PRO A 150 -16.60 3.02 2.34
C PRO A 150 -16.74 4.34 1.57
N VAL A 151 -17.39 5.32 2.17
CA VAL A 151 -17.47 6.70 1.67
C VAL A 151 -17.23 7.64 2.84
N LEU A 152 -16.31 8.59 2.66
CA LEU A 152 -15.98 9.62 3.63
C LEU A 152 -16.08 10.99 2.97
N GLU A 153 -16.91 11.87 3.51
CA GLU A 153 -17.00 13.27 3.11
C GLU A 153 -16.48 14.16 4.23
N ARG A 154 -15.63 15.13 3.87
CA ARG A 154 -14.95 16.05 4.80
C ARG A 154 -14.91 17.46 4.24
N GLU A 155 -14.63 18.43 5.12
CA GLU A 155 -14.36 19.83 4.76
C GLU A 155 -12.87 20.20 4.92
N ASP A 156 -12.08 19.30 5.53
CA ASP A 156 -10.64 19.47 5.69
C ASP A 156 -9.85 18.78 4.57
N PHE A 157 -9.81 17.46 4.56
CA PHE A 157 -9.18 16.67 3.50
C PHE A 157 -9.62 15.21 3.52
N VAL A 158 -9.36 14.54 2.41
CA VAL A 158 -9.29 13.08 2.29
C VAL A 158 -8.03 12.72 1.52
N ALA A 159 -7.44 11.55 1.82
CA ALA A 159 -6.22 11.09 1.15
C ALA A 159 -6.22 9.57 0.99
N ASN A 160 -5.61 9.09 -0.08
CA ASN A 160 -5.32 7.68 -0.26
C ASN A 160 -4.04 7.52 -1.08
N SER A 161 -3.15 6.66 -0.64
CA SER A 161 -1.92 6.27 -1.34
C SER A 161 -1.93 4.77 -1.63
N ASN A 162 -3.05 4.24 -2.11
CA ASN A 162 -3.31 2.83 -2.43
C ASN A 162 -3.27 1.87 -1.23
N ASP A 163 -3.40 2.37 0.00
CA ASP A 163 -3.76 1.55 1.15
C ASP A 163 -5.30 1.40 1.21
N SER A 164 -5.78 0.60 2.15
CA SER A 164 -7.22 0.43 2.33
C SER A 164 -7.91 1.77 2.67
N SER A 165 -9.22 1.81 2.50
CA SER A 165 -10.07 2.96 2.83
C SER A 165 -9.98 3.39 4.30
N TRP A 166 -9.56 2.48 5.19
CA TRP A 166 -9.60 2.66 6.65
C TRP A 166 -9.04 4.00 7.14
N LEU A 167 -7.91 4.47 6.57
CA LEU A 167 -7.22 5.67 7.03
C LEU A 167 -7.25 6.82 5.99
N ALA A 168 -8.34 6.97 5.26
CA ALA A 168 -8.50 8.09 4.31
C ALA A 168 -8.48 9.47 5.01
N ASN A 169 -8.81 9.52 6.31
CA ASN A 169 -8.55 10.66 7.20
C ASN A 169 -8.32 10.14 8.63
N PRO A 170 -7.20 10.49 9.30
CA PRO A 170 -6.89 10.01 10.65
C PRO A 170 -7.89 10.44 11.73
N ALA A 171 -8.59 11.56 11.52
CA ALA A 171 -9.60 12.05 12.47
C ALA A 171 -10.92 11.26 12.39
N GLN A 172 -11.15 10.54 11.29
CA GLN A 172 -12.36 9.75 11.09
C GLN A 172 -12.01 8.47 10.33
N LYS A 173 -11.63 7.43 11.08
CA LYS A 173 -11.30 6.12 10.52
C LYS A 173 -12.57 5.42 10.04
N MET A 174 -12.48 4.75 8.91
CA MET A 174 -13.59 3.99 8.33
C MET A 174 -13.50 2.53 8.75
N GLU A 175 -14.41 2.09 9.59
CA GLU A 175 -14.44 0.76 10.20
C GLU A 175 -15.81 0.08 10.03
N GLY A 176 -15.87 -1.25 10.25
CA GLY A 176 -17.11 -2.02 10.20
C GLY A 176 -17.50 -2.53 8.80
N PHE A 177 -16.62 -2.42 7.82
CA PHE A 177 -16.83 -2.94 6.47
C PHE A 177 -16.39 -4.40 6.35
N SER A 178 -16.95 -5.12 5.38
CA SER A 178 -16.48 -6.46 5.04
C SER A 178 -15.00 -6.45 4.68
N PRO A 179 -14.20 -7.47 5.08
CA PRO A 179 -12.79 -7.59 4.72
C PRO A 179 -12.52 -7.62 3.21
N VAL A 180 -13.50 -7.91 2.37
CA VAL A 180 -13.37 -7.84 0.90
C VAL A 180 -13.19 -6.41 0.39
N LEU A 181 -13.53 -5.41 1.18
CA LEU A 181 -13.34 -3.98 0.92
C LEU A 181 -12.00 -3.46 1.46
N GLY A 182 -11.13 -4.35 1.87
CA GLY A 182 -9.80 -4.05 2.36
C GLY A 182 -9.62 -4.21 3.87
N PRO A 183 -8.37 -4.33 4.33
CA PRO A 183 -8.04 -4.51 5.73
C PRO A 183 -8.27 -3.22 6.53
N GLN A 184 -8.67 -3.38 7.80
CA GLN A 184 -8.90 -2.28 8.74
C GLN A 184 -8.01 -2.46 9.97
N ALA A 185 -7.64 -1.37 10.62
CA ALA A 185 -6.80 -1.36 11.82
C ALA A 185 -5.46 -2.08 11.65
N VAL A 186 -4.85 -1.97 10.47
CA VAL A 186 -3.53 -2.55 10.13
C VAL A 186 -2.49 -1.47 9.87
N PRO A 187 -1.16 -1.81 10.00
CA PRO A 187 -0.10 -0.88 9.65
C PRO A 187 -0.26 -0.35 8.21
N GLN A 188 -0.15 0.95 8.06
CA GLN A 188 -0.18 1.60 6.76
C GLN A 188 1.23 1.68 6.17
N ARG A 189 1.34 1.68 4.84
CA ARG A 189 2.60 1.87 4.13
C ARG A 189 3.21 3.23 4.45
N LEU A 190 4.52 3.32 4.37
CA LEU A 190 5.21 4.56 4.77
C LEU A 190 4.82 5.74 3.88
N ARG A 191 4.54 5.54 2.59
CA ARG A 191 4.08 6.63 1.71
C ARG A 191 2.69 7.18 2.08
N THR A 192 1.78 6.35 2.60
CA THR A 192 0.51 6.82 3.17
C THR A 192 0.77 7.65 4.42
N ARG A 193 1.63 7.16 5.31
CA ARG A 193 1.96 7.84 6.57
C ARG A 193 2.65 9.19 6.33
N VAL A 194 3.65 9.26 5.41
CA VAL A 194 4.30 10.53 5.09
C VAL A 194 3.33 11.53 4.50
N GLY A 195 2.45 11.11 3.59
CA GLY A 195 1.42 11.99 3.03
C GLY A 195 0.49 12.56 4.11
N LEU A 196 -0.01 11.72 5.01
CA LEU A 196 -0.85 12.17 6.13
C LEU A 196 -0.09 13.09 7.11
N MET A 197 1.19 12.82 7.38
CA MET A 197 2.05 13.68 8.18
C MET A 197 2.28 15.06 7.53
N GLU A 198 2.53 15.09 6.21
CA GLU A 198 2.73 16.35 5.48
C GLU A 198 1.44 17.18 5.46
N ILE A 199 0.29 16.55 5.17
CA ILE A 199 -1.01 17.23 5.23
C ILE A 199 -1.24 17.80 6.63
N GLY A 200 -1.06 16.98 7.67
CA GLY A 200 -1.22 17.43 9.06
C GLY A 200 -0.31 18.58 9.43
N LYS A 201 0.97 18.54 9.05
CA LYS A 201 1.93 19.65 9.29
C LYS A 201 1.51 20.90 8.55
N ARG A 202 1.06 20.79 7.28
CA ARG A 202 0.60 21.92 6.47
C ARG A 202 -0.61 22.61 7.10
N LEU A 203 -1.64 21.83 7.45
CA LEU A 203 -2.88 22.36 8.03
C LEU A 203 -2.64 23.01 9.41
N ASN A 204 -1.65 22.55 10.15
CA ASN A 204 -1.24 23.15 11.44
C ASN A 204 -0.21 24.29 11.29
N GLY A 205 0.24 24.62 10.07
CA GLY A 205 1.22 25.68 9.81
C GLY A 205 2.62 25.41 10.38
N VAL A 206 3.00 24.15 10.56
CA VAL A 206 4.29 23.74 11.18
C VAL A 206 5.24 23.03 10.20
N ASP A 207 4.95 23.10 8.90
CA ASP A 207 5.76 22.51 7.84
C ASP A 207 6.91 23.42 7.34
N GLY A 208 7.04 24.63 7.94
CA GLY A 208 8.06 25.63 7.59
C GLY A 208 7.71 26.49 6.37
N LEU A 209 6.50 26.37 5.81
CA LEU A 209 6.01 27.21 4.72
C LEU A 209 5.00 28.23 5.25
N PRO A 210 4.82 29.40 4.58
CA PRO A 210 3.84 30.41 4.99
C PRO A 210 2.40 29.90 4.99
N GLY A 211 1.59 30.31 5.96
CA GLY A 211 0.18 29.96 6.08
C GLY A 211 -0.07 28.49 6.50
N ASN A 212 -1.28 28.01 6.28
CA ASN A 212 -1.73 26.66 6.66
C ASN A 212 -2.64 26.02 5.62
N ARG A 213 -2.60 26.46 4.37
CA ARG A 213 -3.37 25.92 3.26
C ARG A 213 -2.45 25.52 2.13
N PHE A 214 -2.91 24.58 1.31
CA PHE A 214 -2.22 24.24 0.08
C PHE A 214 -2.52 25.25 -1.02
N ASP A 215 -1.50 25.62 -1.76
CA ASP A 215 -1.54 26.23 -3.08
C ASP A 215 -0.61 25.45 -4.00
N ILE A 216 -0.55 25.78 -5.28
CA ILE A 216 0.25 25.05 -6.27
C ILE A 216 1.75 25.08 -5.89
N GLN A 217 2.27 26.21 -5.41
CA GLN A 217 3.68 26.37 -5.11
C GLN A 217 4.10 25.56 -3.88
N ASN A 218 3.32 25.66 -2.79
CA ASN A 218 3.65 24.90 -1.59
C ASN A 218 3.37 23.40 -1.76
N LEU A 219 2.38 22.99 -2.57
CA LEU A 219 2.14 21.61 -2.91
C LEU A 219 3.34 21.01 -3.67
N GLN A 220 3.86 21.71 -4.69
CA GLN A 220 5.08 21.32 -5.38
C GLN A 220 6.27 21.24 -4.43
N THR A 221 6.44 22.24 -3.54
CA THR A 221 7.50 22.25 -2.55
C THR A 221 7.43 21.04 -1.63
N VAL A 222 6.24 20.69 -1.14
CA VAL A 222 6.03 19.53 -0.26
C VAL A 222 6.34 18.23 -1.01
N LEU A 223 5.84 18.09 -2.25
CA LEU A 223 6.06 16.90 -3.08
C LEU A 223 7.54 16.67 -3.38
N PHE A 224 8.26 17.70 -3.83
CA PHE A 224 9.66 17.59 -4.24
C PHE A 224 10.67 17.76 -3.10
N ARG A 225 10.22 17.73 -1.84
CA ARG A 225 11.13 17.59 -0.71
C ARG A 225 11.77 16.21 -0.64
N ASP A 226 11.15 15.20 -1.26
CA ASP A 226 11.62 13.81 -1.29
C ASP A 226 12.07 13.30 0.09
N ARG A 227 11.25 13.58 1.12
CA ARG A 227 11.51 13.13 2.50
C ARG A 227 11.52 11.61 2.53
N ASN A 228 12.51 11.03 3.16
CA ASN A 228 12.57 9.59 3.39
C ASN A 228 12.05 9.28 4.81
N LEU A 229 10.78 8.90 4.92
CA LEU A 229 10.16 8.66 6.22
C LEU A 229 10.81 7.50 6.96
N ALA A 230 11.21 6.44 6.26
CA ALA A 230 11.92 5.32 6.89
C ALA A 230 13.17 5.81 7.63
N ALA A 231 13.98 6.66 6.98
CA ALA A 231 15.16 7.23 7.62
C ALA A 231 14.81 8.06 8.85
N GLU A 232 13.78 8.88 8.78
CA GLU A 232 13.33 9.66 9.93
C GLU A 232 12.87 8.79 11.12
N LEU A 233 12.30 7.62 10.83
CA LEU A 233 11.80 6.70 11.85
C LEU A 233 12.89 5.83 12.49
N VAL A 234 13.98 5.51 11.77
CA VAL A 234 14.89 4.44 12.21
C VAL A 234 16.37 4.82 12.25
N LEU A 235 16.81 5.85 11.49
CA LEU A 235 18.24 6.13 11.32
C LEU A 235 18.93 6.56 12.62
N ASP A 236 18.25 7.30 13.48
CA ASP A 236 18.84 7.73 14.76
C ASP A 236 19.17 6.56 15.68
N ASP A 237 18.34 5.51 15.68
CA ASP A 237 18.60 4.29 16.45
C ASP A 237 19.83 3.53 15.90
N LEU A 238 19.91 3.42 14.57
CA LEU A 238 21.07 2.83 13.90
C LEU A 238 22.34 3.60 14.23
N LEU A 239 22.32 4.93 14.11
CA LEU A 239 23.48 5.78 14.39
C LEU A 239 23.90 5.75 15.87
N ARG A 240 22.98 5.51 16.80
CA ARG A 240 23.32 5.23 18.21
C ARG A 240 24.10 3.91 18.34
N ALA A 241 23.64 2.85 17.67
CA ALA A 241 24.35 1.57 17.66
C ALA A 241 25.73 1.68 16.99
N CYS A 242 25.89 2.55 16.02
CA CYS A 242 27.16 2.86 15.36
C CYS A 242 28.27 3.33 16.33
N ARG A 243 27.92 3.86 17.48
CA ARG A 243 28.88 4.36 18.48
C ARG A 243 29.47 3.25 19.35
N THR A 244 28.99 2.03 19.24
CA THR A 244 29.50 0.90 20.05
C THR A 244 30.88 0.43 19.57
N LYS A 245 31.72 -0.05 20.52
CA LYS A 245 33.06 -0.55 20.19
C LYS A 245 33.04 -1.66 19.15
N ALA A 246 32.05 -2.54 19.23
CA ALA A 246 31.89 -3.66 18.29
C ALA A 246 31.70 -3.16 16.85
N VAL A 247 30.84 -2.16 16.64
CA VAL A 247 30.59 -1.56 15.31
C VAL A 247 31.82 -0.77 14.83
N GLN A 248 32.48 -0.01 15.71
CA GLN A 248 33.66 0.78 15.37
C GLN A 248 34.88 -0.12 15.02
N GLY A 249 34.94 -1.36 15.53
CA GLY A 249 35.95 -2.35 15.19
C GLY A 249 35.76 -3.01 13.82
N ASP A 250 34.57 -2.95 13.22
CA ASP A 250 34.26 -3.48 11.89
C ASP A 250 34.32 -2.35 10.86
N SER A 251 35.25 -2.45 9.89
CA SER A 251 35.48 -1.40 8.89
C SER A 251 34.25 -1.11 8.03
N ASP A 252 33.51 -2.17 7.62
CA ASP A 252 32.33 -2.01 6.74
C ASP A 252 31.22 -1.27 7.49
N LEU A 253 30.96 -1.69 8.73
CA LEU A 253 29.95 -1.04 9.57
C LEU A 253 30.33 0.41 9.86
N ARG A 254 31.59 0.67 10.23
CA ARG A 254 32.06 2.04 10.51
C ARG A 254 31.93 2.96 9.30
N ASP A 255 32.32 2.48 8.11
CA ASP A 255 32.27 3.27 6.88
C ASP A 255 30.81 3.54 6.46
N GLY A 256 29.94 2.53 6.55
CA GLY A 256 28.49 2.68 6.33
C GLY A 256 27.84 3.67 7.30
N CYS A 257 28.16 3.56 8.61
CA CYS A 257 27.71 4.50 9.62
C CYS A 257 28.17 5.94 9.35
N THR A 258 29.42 6.10 8.88
CA THR A 258 29.98 7.42 8.55
C THR A 258 29.25 8.06 7.37
N ALA A 259 28.95 7.29 6.33
CA ALA A 259 28.20 7.78 5.17
C ALA A 259 26.77 8.16 5.56
N LEU A 260 26.04 7.26 6.24
CA LEU A 260 24.67 7.50 6.67
C LEU A 260 24.56 8.65 7.70
N GLY A 261 25.57 8.87 8.53
CA GLY A 261 25.59 9.96 9.50
C GLY A 261 25.68 11.36 8.89
N LYS A 262 26.06 11.46 7.62
CA LYS A 262 26.17 12.72 6.85
C LYS A 262 24.98 12.94 5.90
N TRP A 263 24.12 11.94 5.75
CA TRP A 263 22.99 11.99 4.81
C TRP A 263 21.88 12.92 5.30
N ASP A 264 21.30 13.66 4.38
CA ASP A 264 20.21 14.62 4.64
C ASP A 264 18.81 13.98 4.82
N ARG A 265 18.71 12.66 4.77
CA ARG A 265 17.47 11.84 4.87
C ARG A 265 16.45 12.17 3.78
N ARG A 266 16.93 12.53 2.61
CA ARG A 266 16.12 12.83 1.45
C ARG A 266 16.50 11.90 0.30
N SER A 267 15.61 11.82 -0.68
CA SER A 267 15.80 11.05 -1.91
C SER A 267 15.85 11.95 -3.14
N ASN A 268 16.47 13.15 -3.02
CA ASN A 268 16.76 14.03 -4.15
C ASN A 268 17.95 13.51 -4.95
N LEU A 269 18.13 14.00 -6.18
CA LEU A 269 19.25 13.56 -7.03
C LEU A 269 20.63 13.76 -6.38
N GLU A 270 20.78 14.84 -5.61
CA GLU A 270 22.03 15.23 -4.91
C GLU A 270 22.19 14.56 -3.55
N SER A 271 21.15 13.89 -3.03
CA SER A 271 21.17 13.28 -1.70
C SER A 271 22.21 12.16 -1.64
N ARG A 272 23.29 12.43 -0.88
CA ARG A 272 24.43 11.51 -0.76
C ARG A 272 24.13 10.43 0.29
N ALA A 273 24.50 9.18 -0.01
CA ALA A 273 24.20 7.97 0.77
C ALA A 273 22.71 7.54 0.81
N ALA A 274 21.81 8.18 0.07
CA ALA A 274 20.46 7.69 -0.13
C ALA A 274 20.44 6.26 -0.72
N PRO A 275 21.28 5.90 -1.73
CA PRO A 275 21.36 4.53 -2.22
C PRO A 275 21.81 3.52 -1.17
N LEU A 276 22.75 3.89 -0.30
CA LEU A 276 23.20 3.03 0.80
C LEU A 276 22.07 2.77 1.80
N PHE A 277 21.29 3.80 2.15
CA PHE A 277 20.16 3.64 3.04
C PHE A 277 19.08 2.74 2.42
N ARG A 278 18.78 2.88 1.14
CA ARG A 278 17.85 2.01 0.42
C ARG A 278 18.29 0.55 0.47
N GLU A 279 19.56 0.27 0.16
CA GLU A 279 20.12 -1.07 0.23
C GLU A 279 20.05 -1.66 1.64
N PHE A 280 20.29 -0.83 2.65
CA PHE A 280 20.14 -1.21 4.06
C PHE A 280 18.67 -1.50 4.39
N TRP A 281 17.77 -0.55 4.12
CA TRP A 281 16.38 -0.64 4.56
C TRP A 281 15.59 -1.73 3.82
N MET A 282 15.87 -1.96 2.56
CA MET A 282 15.32 -3.09 1.81
C MET A 282 15.56 -4.44 2.51
N ARG A 283 16.67 -4.60 3.20
CA ARG A 283 17.01 -5.80 3.99
C ARG A 283 16.49 -5.75 5.42
N ALA A 284 16.45 -4.57 6.00
CA ALA A 284 16.13 -4.41 7.41
C ALA A 284 14.64 -4.38 7.70
N HIS A 285 13.80 -3.80 6.83
CA HIS A 285 12.36 -3.65 7.10
C HIS A 285 11.59 -4.98 7.19
N VAL A 286 12.13 -6.05 6.62
CA VAL A 286 11.53 -7.40 6.66
C VAL A 286 11.98 -8.22 7.88
N ILE A 287 12.88 -7.71 8.72
CA ILE A 287 13.30 -8.37 9.94
C ILE A 287 12.11 -8.46 10.90
N PRO A 288 11.75 -9.66 11.39
CA PRO A 288 10.65 -9.81 12.34
C PRO A 288 10.84 -8.94 13.58
N ASN A 289 9.80 -8.23 13.98
CA ASN A 289 9.78 -7.34 15.16
C ASN A 289 10.86 -6.24 15.15
N VAL A 290 11.26 -5.77 13.98
CA VAL A 290 12.33 -4.76 13.82
C VAL A 290 12.04 -3.44 14.57
N TYR A 291 10.77 -3.08 14.72
CA TYR A 291 10.38 -1.82 15.34
C TYR A 291 10.40 -1.87 16.87
N ALA A 292 10.92 -0.82 17.48
CA ALA A 292 10.92 -0.64 18.94
C ALA A 292 9.52 -0.36 19.48
N ILE A 293 8.76 0.48 18.75
CA ILE A 293 7.35 0.76 19.03
C ILE A 293 6.53 0.04 17.97
N ALA A 294 5.73 -0.92 18.41
CA ALA A 294 4.84 -1.68 17.54
C ALA A 294 3.71 -0.80 16.99
N PHE A 295 3.04 -1.29 15.96
CA PHE A 295 1.86 -0.66 15.43
C PHE A 295 0.76 -0.52 16.49
N ASN A 296 0.16 0.68 16.54
CA ASN A 296 -0.97 0.99 17.40
C ASN A 296 -2.10 1.58 16.55
N PRO A 297 -3.26 0.92 16.40
CA PRO A 297 -4.38 1.44 15.62
C PRO A 297 -4.98 2.73 16.20
N ALA A 298 -4.68 3.09 17.46
CA ALA A 298 -5.04 4.39 18.02
C ALA A 298 -4.12 5.53 17.51
N ASP A 299 -2.88 5.21 17.11
CA ASP A 299 -1.91 6.16 16.55
C ASP A 299 -1.27 5.61 15.27
N PRO A 300 -2.06 5.41 14.20
CA PRO A 300 -1.61 4.69 13.01
C PRO A 300 -0.63 5.47 12.14
N VAL A 301 -0.65 6.80 12.24
CA VAL A 301 0.23 7.67 11.45
C VAL A 301 1.66 7.62 12.01
N ASN A 302 1.83 7.59 13.34
CA ASN A 302 3.14 7.65 13.99
C ASN A 302 3.72 6.28 14.33
N THR A 303 2.97 5.19 14.18
CA THR A 303 3.42 3.82 14.51
C THR A 303 3.27 2.86 13.33
N PRO A 304 4.16 1.84 13.19
CA PRO A 304 5.31 1.53 14.05
C PRO A 304 6.51 2.48 13.82
N ARG A 305 7.47 2.50 14.76
CA ARG A 305 8.68 3.35 14.64
C ARG A 305 9.84 2.89 15.51
N GLY A 306 11.03 3.43 15.23
CA GLY A 306 12.27 3.13 15.93
C GLY A 306 12.78 1.72 15.65
N LEU A 307 14.07 1.46 15.87
CA LEU A 307 14.66 0.11 15.79
C LEU A 307 14.76 -0.50 17.19
N ARG A 308 14.38 -1.77 17.32
CA ARG A 308 14.47 -2.54 18.56
C ARG A 308 15.90 -3.01 18.83
N MET A 309 16.84 -2.08 18.91
CA MET A 309 18.26 -2.37 19.05
C MET A 309 18.65 -2.98 20.42
N GLN A 310 17.75 -2.97 21.41
CA GLN A 310 17.95 -3.65 22.70
C GLN A 310 17.78 -5.16 22.61
N ASP A 311 17.04 -5.65 21.62
CA ASP A 311 16.92 -7.07 21.32
C ASP A 311 18.17 -7.54 20.56
N ALA A 312 18.92 -8.49 21.13
CA ALA A 312 20.19 -8.96 20.58
C ALA A 312 20.03 -9.59 19.18
N THR A 313 18.92 -10.28 18.94
CA THR A 313 18.63 -10.93 17.65
C THR A 313 18.37 -9.88 16.59
N VAL A 314 17.50 -8.92 16.89
CA VAL A 314 17.17 -7.81 15.97
C VAL A 314 18.41 -6.95 15.72
N ASN A 315 19.17 -6.61 16.76
CA ASN A 315 20.41 -5.83 16.65
C ASN A 315 21.40 -6.49 15.69
N THR A 316 21.67 -7.78 15.89
CA THR A 316 22.57 -8.55 15.01
C THR A 316 22.07 -8.56 13.56
N ALA A 317 20.78 -8.77 13.35
CA ALA A 317 20.20 -8.80 12.00
C ALA A 317 20.26 -7.43 11.33
N VAL A 318 19.97 -6.34 12.06
CA VAL A 318 20.04 -4.97 11.55
C VAL A 318 21.48 -4.59 11.18
N LEU A 319 22.46 -4.88 12.04
CA LEU A 319 23.86 -4.61 11.72
C LEU A 319 24.36 -5.44 10.53
N LYS A 320 23.91 -6.71 10.45
CA LYS A 320 24.19 -7.52 9.26
C LYS A 320 23.59 -6.89 7.99
N ALA A 321 22.36 -6.43 8.04
CA ALA A 321 21.72 -5.75 6.90
C ALA A 321 22.51 -4.51 6.44
N LEU A 322 23.07 -3.72 7.38
CA LEU A 322 23.94 -2.59 7.03
C LEU A 322 25.24 -3.08 6.38
N LYS A 323 25.88 -4.11 6.93
CA LYS A 323 27.12 -4.67 6.37
C LYS A 323 26.89 -5.22 4.96
N ASP A 324 25.80 -5.95 4.74
CA ASP A 324 25.41 -6.48 3.43
C ASP A 324 25.13 -5.35 2.43
N ALA A 325 24.52 -4.24 2.87
CA ALA A 325 24.30 -3.06 2.04
C ALA A 325 25.62 -2.39 1.61
N VAL A 326 26.56 -2.23 2.53
CA VAL A 326 27.92 -1.74 2.22
C VAL A 326 28.59 -2.63 1.18
N GLY A 327 28.52 -3.95 1.38
CA GLY A 327 29.05 -4.93 0.41
C GLY A 327 28.39 -4.83 -0.97
N ALA A 328 27.08 -4.63 -1.02
CA ALA A 328 26.32 -4.47 -2.27
C ALA A 328 26.76 -3.20 -3.04
N MET A 329 26.87 -2.06 -2.36
CA MET A 329 27.34 -0.80 -2.97
C MET A 329 28.74 -0.95 -3.55
N ARG A 330 29.67 -1.50 -2.78
CA ARG A 330 31.05 -1.73 -3.22
C ARG A 330 31.15 -2.69 -4.41
N LYS A 331 30.37 -3.79 -4.36
CA LYS A 331 30.31 -4.77 -5.46
C LYS A 331 29.77 -4.14 -6.74
N ALA A 332 28.82 -3.20 -6.63
CA ALA A 332 28.29 -2.46 -7.76
C ALA A 332 29.22 -1.33 -8.26
N GLY A 333 30.34 -1.08 -7.57
CA GLY A 333 31.34 -0.05 -7.95
C GLY A 333 30.95 1.36 -7.50
N PHE A 334 29.99 1.52 -6.61
CA PHE A 334 29.57 2.84 -6.11
C PHE A 334 30.22 3.18 -4.77
N ALA A 335 30.53 4.47 -4.59
CA ALA A 335 30.89 5.01 -3.28
C ALA A 335 29.73 4.91 -2.31
N LEU A 336 30.01 4.71 -1.00
CA LEU A 336 28.94 4.60 0.01
C LEU A 336 28.16 5.90 0.18
N ASP A 337 28.76 7.01 -0.16
CA ASP A 337 28.16 8.35 -0.16
C ASP A 337 27.85 8.85 -1.58
N ALA A 338 27.70 7.94 -2.57
CA ALA A 338 27.28 8.33 -3.91
C ALA A 338 25.94 9.08 -3.86
N PRO A 339 25.77 10.16 -4.65
CA PRO A 339 24.48 10.82 -4.77
C PRO A 339 23.47 9.92 -5.48
N LEU A 340 22.17 10.08 -5.14
CA LEU A 340 21.12 9.22 -5.71
C LEU A 340 21.11 9.20 -7.23
N GLY A 341 21.25 10.36 -7.86
CA GLY A 341 21.19 10.49 -9.32
C GLY A 341 22.30 9.79 -10.09
N GLU A 342 23.41 9.42 -9.44
CA GLU A 342 24.46 8.59 -10.05
C GLU A 342 24.10 7.09 -10.05
N VAL A 343 23.24 6.67 -9.14
CA VAL A 343 22.90 5.25 -8.95
C VAL A 343 21.54 4.91 -9.52
N GLN A 344 20.59 5.84 -9.42
CA GLN A 344 19.20 5.64 -9.87
C GLN A 344 18.94 6.41 -11.16
N ALA A 345 18.80 5.69 -12.28
CA ALA A 345 18.52 6.29 -13.57
C ALA A 345 17.67 5.38 -14.46
N ALA A 346 16.83 5.99 -15.29
CA ALA A 346 16.12 5.31 -16.37
C ALA A 346 16.91 5.37 -17.67
N LYS A 347 16.83 4.30 -18.46
CA LYS A 347 17.38 4.30 -19.82
C LYS A 347 16.43 5.03 -20.76
N SER A 348 16.95 5.93 -21.57
CA SER A 348 16.24 6.57 -22.68
C SER A 348 17.02 6.45 -23.97
N PRO A 349 16.42 6.72 -25.15
CA PRO A 349 17.14 6.78 -26.41
C PRO A 349 18.31 7.78 -26.41
N ASN A 350 18.25 8.81 -25.58
CA ASN A 350 19.26 9.89 -25.51
C ASN A 350 20.23 9.73 -24.32
N GLY A 351 20.27 8.54 -23.66
CA GLY A 351 21.14 8.27 -22.53
C GLY A 351 20.39 7.98 -21.22
N LEU A 352 21.10 8.09 -20.11
CA LEU A 352 20.51 7.88 -18.77
C LEU A 352 19.85 9.17 -18.28
N ILE A 353 18.64 9.03 -17.72
CA ILE A 353 17.92 10.10 -17.05
C ILE A 353 17.94 9.80 -15.56
N PRO A 354 18.64 10.61 -14.73
CA PRO A 354 18.61 10.43 -13.27
C PRO A 354 17.19 10.57 -12.72
N LEU A 355 16.84 9.73 -11.75
CA LEU A 355 15.53 9.73 -11.10
C LEU A 355 15.68 10.06 -9.61
N HIS A 356 14.86 10.98 -9.12
CA HIS A 356 14.70 11.23 -7.69
C HIS A 356 13.61 10.31 -7.10
N GLY A 357 13.38 10.40 -5.80
CA GLY A 357 12.36 9.59 -5.12
C GLY A 357 12.87 8.24 -4.66
N GLY A 358 12.00 7.43 -4.10
CA GLY A 358 12.32 6.17 -3.45
C GLY A 358 11.26 5.09 -3.64
N GLU A 359 11.48 3.98 -2.96
CA GLU A 359 10.59 2.84 -2.95
C GLU A 359 9.46 3.01 -1.91
N GLU A 360 8.37 2.26 -2.06
CA GLU A 360 7.21 2.38 -1.15
C GLU A 360 7.56 2.08 0.31
N TYR A 361 8.55 1.21 0.57
CA TYR A 361 9.03 0.89 1.91
C TYR A 361 9.95 1.97 2.51
N GLU A 362 10.35 2.96 1.73
CA GLU A 362 11.08 4.14 2.18
C GLU A 362 10.13 5.28 2.60
N GLY A 363 8.95 5.35 1.99
CA GLY A 363 7.97 6.40 2.26
C GLY A 363 8.46 7.76 1.75
N VAL A 364 8.74 7.82 0.45
CA VAL A 364 9.16 9.03 -0.27
C VAL A 364 8.03 9.53 -1.14
#